data_3f3c8b08631b0a97ad0ad33f336f9044
#
_entry.id   3f3c8b08631b0a97ad0ad33f336f9044
#
_cell.length_a   1.000
_cell.length_b   1.000
_cell.length_c   1.000
_cell.angle_alpha   90.00
_cell.angle_beta   90.00
_cell.angle_gamma   90.00
#
_symmetry.space_group_name_H-M   'P 1'
#
loop_
_entity.id
_entity.type
_entity.pdbx_description
1 polymer ?
#
loop_
_entity_poly.entity_id
_entity_poly.type
_entity_poly.pdbx_seq_one_letter_code
_entity_poly.pdbx_strand_id
1 'polypeptide(L)'
;MRIALSGACFSAFTHLMSFELPKIIFGSSALGNLYGIVPDETKLSIVENWIQHQPKPVIDSAGKYGAGLALENIGRCLKELNVDPADVLISNKLGWKRVPLTTEEPTFEKGAWFGMEYDAEQCISYEGILECYHQGNQLLGDYKAQLLSVHDPDEYLNAATSEADKAKRYQDILDAYRALAELRESGKALGIGVGSKDLKIIQRLHGDGVKFDWVMLANSFTILTHPAEVMDFMAILHAEDITIINSAVFNAGFLVGGKYFDYEVVTLESHPELFDWRERFNEQCALHKVSPALACCQFALSPPGVAALSLNTSKPERVADNVALVNDPVPASFWEALKANKLLSASYKFQ
;
A
#
# COMPACT_ATOMS: atom_id res chain seq x y z
N MET A 1 -28.36 0.55 -54.82
CA MET A 1 -27.61 1.51 -54.01
C MET A 1 -27.46 0.92 -52.62
N ARG A 2 -26.35 0.22 -52.32
CA ARG A 2 -26.09 -0.45 -51.03
C ARG A 2 -25.31 0.56 -50.17
N ILE A 3 -25.88 0.93 -49.06
CA ILE A 3 -25.27 1.77 -48.06
C ILE A 3 -24.41 0.85 -47.19
N ALA A 4 -23.09 1.02 -47.23
CA ALA A 4 -22.18 0.32 -46.35
C ALA A 4 -22.15 1.05 -44.98
N LEU A 5 -22.58 0.38 -43.94
CA LEU A 5 -22.36 0.79 -42.55
C LEU A 5 -20.92 0.50 -42.18
N SER A 6 -20.13 1.54 -42.03
CA SER A 6 -18.77 1.45 -41.48
C SER A 6 -18.86 1.19 -39.96
N GLY A 7 -18.59 -0.05 -39.57
CA GLY A 7 -18.36 -0.39 -38.17
C GLY A 7 -17.10 0.29 -37.68
N ALA A 8 -17.24 1.28 -36.82
CA ALA A 8 -16.13 1.81 -36.03
C ALA A 8 -15.69 0.74 -35.05
N CYS A 9 -14.55 0.14 -35.32
CA CYS A 9 -13.87 -0.76 -34.39
C CYS A 9 -13.35 0.10 -33.22
N PHE A 10 -14.05 0.07 -32.08
CA PHE A 10 -13.48 0.59 -30.84
C PHE A 10 -12.32 -0.31 -30.46
N SER A 11 -11.12 0.12 -30.80
CA SER A 11 -9.89 -0.44 -30.26
C SER A 11 -9.91 -0.21 -28.75
N ALA A 12 -10.13 -1.30 -27.99
CA ALA A 12 -9.88 -1.29 -26.55
C ALA A 12 -8.38 -1.06 -26.34
N PHE A 13 -8.00 0.17 -26.05
CA PHE A 13 -6.67 0.49 -25.54
C PHE A 13 -6.60 -0.09 -24.12
N THR A 14 -6.08 -1.30 -23.98
CA THR A 14 -5.51 -1.79 -22.72
C THR A 14 -4.34 -0.88 -22.39
N HIS A 15 -4.54 0.05 -21.49
CA HIS A 15 -3.46 0.86 -20.92
C HIS A 15 -2.71 -0.03 -19.93
N LEU A 16 -1.74 -0.80 -20.43
CA LEU A 16 -0.66 -1.31 -19.58
C LEU A 16 0.08 -0.10 -19.02
N MET A 17 0.34 -0.07 -17.72
CA MET A 17 1.21 0.93 -17.14
C MET A 17 2.50 1.01 -17.97
N SER A 18 2.90 2.20 -18.39
CA SER A 18 4.05 2.40 -19.29
C SER A 18 5.41 2.17 -18.62
N PHE A 19 5.42 1.63 -17.38
CA PHE A 19 6.63 1.36 -16.61
C PHE A 19 6.46 0.07 -15.79
N GLU A 20 7.57 -0.62 -15.56
CA GLU A 20 7.64 -1.81 -14.72
C GLU A 20 7.92 -1.42 -13.27
N LEU A 21 7.11 -1.91 -12.32
CA LEU A 21 7.35 -1.69 -10.91
C LEU A 21 8.53 -2.53 -10.42
N PRO A 22 9.43 -1.97 -9.60
CA PRO A 22 10.42 -2.78 -8.88
C PRO A 22 9.71 -3.67 -7.87
N LYS A 23 10.28 -4.84 -7.56
CA LYS A 23 9.69 -5.78 -6.60
C LYS A 23 9.50 -5.19 -5.19
N ILE A 24 10.27 -4.15 -4.83
CA ILE A 24 10.12 -3.40 -3.58
C ILE A 24 9.72 -1.97 -3.88
N ILE A 25 8.64 -1.54 -3.25
CA ILE A 25 8.17 -0.17 -3.16
C ILE A 25 8.45 0.31 -1.73
N PHE A 26 9.01 1.48 -1.58
CA PHE A 26 9.34 2.03 -0.27
C PHE A 26 8.12 2.73 0.35
N GLY A 27 7.54 2.11 1.39
CA GLY A 27 6.50 2.73 2.20
C GLY A 27 7.07 3.84 3.08
N SER A 28 6.34 4.92 3.23
CA SER A 28 6.83 6.15 3.89
C SER A 28 6.13 6.50 5.20
N SER A 29 5.31 5.62 5.77
CA SER A 29 4.59 5.93 7.00
C SER A 29 5.50 6.27 8.20
N ALA A 30 6.73 5.71 8.24
CA ALA A 30 7.73 6.09 9.23
C ALA A 30 8.18 7.57 9.11
N LEU A 31 8.21 8.13 7.89
CA LEU A 31 8.49 9.55 7.69
C LEU A 31 7.36 10.46 8.19
N GLY A 32 6.15 9.90 8.39
CA GLY A 32 5.01 10.53 9.03
C GLY A 32 4.92 10.27 10.54
N ASN A 33 5.96 9.69 11.16
CA ASN A 33 6.02 9.37 12.58
C ASN A 33 5.02 8.31 13.06
N LEU A 34 4.72 7.31 12.22
CA LEU A 34 3.93 6.15 12.63
C LEU A 34 4.65 5.37 13.74
N TYR A 35 3.95 5.09 14.83
CA TYR A 35 4.41 4.38 16.04
C TYR A 35 5.54 5.04 16.84
N GLY A 36 5.96 6.24 16.48
CA GLY A 36 6.97 7.01 17.19
C GLY A 36 7.59 8.11 16.35
N ILE A 37 8.17 9.10 17.03
CA ILE A 37 8.88 10.19 16.37
C ILE A 37 10.19 9.67 15.79
N VAL A 38 10.40 9.86 14.49
CA VAL A 38 11.64 9.57 13.79
C VAL A 38 12.41 10.88 13.62
N PRO A 39 13.66 11.00 14.08
CA PRO A 39 14.48 12.20 13.90
C PRO A 39 14.68 12.53 12.41
N ASP A 40 14.83 13.81 12.09
CA ASP A 40 14.95 14.27 10.69
C ASP A 40 16.19 13.73 9.98
N GLU A 41 17.32 13.61 10.69
CA GLU A 41 18.54 12.99 10.18
C GLU A 41 18.32 11.50 9.82
N THR A 42 17.51 10.79 10.65
CA THR A 42 17.14 9.40 10.37
C THR A 42 16.22 9.31 9.16
N LYS A 43 15.24 10.23 9.02
CA LYS A 43 14.39 10.32 7.84
C LYS A 43 15.20 10.55 6.57
N LEU A 44 16.16 11.48 6.62
CA LEU A 44 17.07 11.76 5.51
C LEU A 44 17.88 10.50 5.15
N SER A 45 18.47 9.83 6.13
CA SER A 45 19.23 8.60 5.92
C SER A 45 18.37 7.46 5.34
N ILE A 46 17.09 7.33 5.73
CA ILE A 46 16.16 6.37 5.13
C ILE A 46 15.99 6.65 3.63
N VAL A 47 15.71 7.90 3.27
CA VAL A 47 15.51 8.30 1.85
C VAL A 47 16.80 8.14 1.05
N GLU A 48 17.96 8.53 1.61
CA GLU A 48 19.27 8.30 0.99
C GLU A 48 19.50 6.82 0.67
N ASN A 49 19.19 5.92 1.62
CA ASN A 49 19.29 4.47 1.39
C ASN A 49 18.32 3.98 0.29
N TRP A 50 17.13 4.56 0.16
CA TRP A 50 16.23 4.22 -0.97
C TRP A 50 16.88 4.51 -2.32
N ILE A 51 17.48 5.70 -2.46
CA ILE A 51 18.17 6.12 -3.69
C ILE A 51 19.40 5.25 -3.97
N GLN A 52 20.17 4.90 -2.94
CA GLN A 52 21.37 4.09 -3.08
C GLN A 52 21.10 2.64 -3.51
N HIS A 53 19.99 2.06 -3.05
CA HIS A 53 19.68 0.65 -3.29
C HIS A 53 18.71 0.39 -4.43
N GLN A 54 18.12 1.45 -5.02
CA GLN A 54 17.23 1.31 -6.17
C GLN A 54 17.42 2.50 -7.13
N PRO A 55 17.87 2.26 -8.37
CA PRO A 55 18.22 3.35 -9.32
C PRO A 55 17.07 4.31 -9.63
N LYS A 56 15.84 3.81 -9.61
CA LYS A 56 14.62 4.61 -9.76
C LYS A 56 13.61 4.15 -8.71
N PRO A 57 13.74 4.64 -7.46
CA PRO A 57 12.89 4.18 -6.38
C PRO A 57 11.44 4.58 -6.59
N VAL A 58 10.55 3.66 -6.25
CA VAL A 58 9.11 3.93 -6.13
C VAL A 58 8.80 4.13 -4.66
N ILE A 59 8.27 5.31 -4.31
CA ILE A 59 7.93 5.70 -2.93
C ILE A 59 6.42 5.74 -2.81
N ASP A 60 5.87 4.94 -1.89
CA ASP A 60 4.45 4.92 -1.57
C ASP A 60 4.16 5.78 -0.35
N SER A 61 3.24 6.73 -0.49
CA SER A 61 2.84 7.67 0.54
C SER A 61 1.32 7.90 0.56
N ALA A 62 0.87 8.74 1.47
CA ALA A 62 -0.52 9.14 1.60
C ALA A 62 -0.67 10.48 2.32
N GLY A 63 -1.72 11.23 2.00
CA GLY A 63 -2.13 12.39 2.79
C GLY A 63 -2.45 12.06 4.23
N LYS A 64 -2.91 10.84 4.53
CA LYS A 64 -3.16 10.31 5.87
C LYS A 64 -1.87 10.17 6.70
N TYR A 65 -0.73 9.85 6.07
CA TYR A 65 0.50 9.51 6.78
C TYR A 65 1.08 10.73 7.51
N GLY A 66 0.81 10.78 8.83
CA GLY A 66 1.15 11.90 9.67
C GLY A 66 0.49 13.21 9.20
N ALA A 67 -0.77 13.18 8.76
CA ALA A 67 -1.45 14.34 8.20
C ALA A 67 -0.62 15.04 7.10
N GLY A 68 -0.03 14.25 6.20
CA GLY A 68 0.82 14.74 5.11
C GLY A 68 2.29 15.00 5.49
N LEU A 69 2.71 14.79 6.74
CA LEU A 69 4.11 14.94 7.16
C LEU A 69 5.05 14.02 6.38
N ALA A 70 4.59 12.81 6.01
CA ALA A 70 5.38 11.90 5.17
C ALA A 70 5.68 12.50 3.80
N LEU A 71 4.68 13.11 3.13
CA LEU A 71 4.86 13.77 1.83
C LEU A 71 5.84 14.95 1.93
N GLU A 72 5.71 15.76 2.96
CA GLU A 72 6.60 16.90 3.22
C GLU A 72 8.05 16.46 3.46
N ASN A 73 8.25 15.39 4.25
CA ASN A 73 9.58 14.83 4.47
C ASN A 73 10.17 14.18 3.21
N ILE A 74 9.36 13.51 2.37
CA ILE A 74 9.82 13.00 1.08
C ILE A 74 10.36 14.16 0.23
N GLY A 75 9.56 15.21 0.03
CA GLY A 75 9.98 16.37 -0.77
C GLY A 75 11.24 17.04 -0.23
N ARG A 76 11.31 17.27 1.08
CA ARG A 76 12.48 17.85 1.75
C ARG A 76 13.73 16.98 1.57
N CYS A 77 13.65 15.69 1.86
CA CYS A 77 14.80 14.79 1.79
C CYS A 77 15.31 14.62 0.35
N LEU A 78 14.41 14.42 -0.63
CA LEU A 78 14.80 14.30 -2.03
C LEU A 78 15.49 15.58 -2.54
N LYS A 79 15.01 16.76 -2.13
CA LYS A 79 15.61 18.04 -2.47
C LYS A 79 17.00 18.20 -1.84
N GLU A 80 17.15 17.85 -0.57
CA GLU A 80 18.44 17.91 0.16
C GLU A 80 19.48 16.98 -0.47
N LEU A 81 19.04 15.81 -0.94
CA LEU A 81 19.86 14.81 -1.64
C LEU A 81 20.10 15.18 -3.13
N ASN A 82 19.54 16.28 -3.62
CA ASN A 82 19.64 16.73 -5.01
C ASN A 82 19.18 15.67 -6.03
N VAL A 83 18.10 14.93 -5.72
CA VAL A 83 17.53 13.92 -6.61
C VAL A 83 16.75 14.60 -7.73
N ASP A 84 17.01 14.21 -8.99
CA ASP A 84 16.17 14.69 -10.11
C ASP A 84 14.75 14.14 -10.01
N PRO A 85 13.69 14.97 -10.14
CA PRO A 85 12.32 14.47 -10.14
C PRO A 85 12.03 13.37 -11.18
N ALA A 86 12.81 13.27 -12.24
CA ALA A 86 12.70 12.21 -13.25
C ALA A 86 13.25 10.84 -12.75
N ASP A 87 14.08 10.85 -11.70
CA ASP A 87 14.73 9.65 -11.16
C ASP A 87 13.95 9.02 -10.00
N VAL A 88 12.77 9.52 -9.68
CA VAL A 88 11.91 8.97 -8.62
C VAL A 88 10.46 8.88 -9.10
N LEU A 89 9.76 7.84 -8.65
CA LEU A 89 8.34 7.68 -8.87
C LEU A 89 7.61 7.73 -7.51
N ILE A 90 6.64 8.61 -7.37
CA ILE A 90 5.90 8.81 -6.13
C ILE A 90 4.45 8.37 -6.31
N SER A 91 4.01 7.48 -5.44
CA SER A 91 2.61 7.09 -5.25
C SER A 91 2.02 7.87 -4.09
N ASN A 92 0.86 8.51 -4.29
CA ASN A 92 0.13 9.18 -3.23
C ASN A 92 -1.31 8.65 -3.16
N LYS A 93 -1.67 8.10 -2.02
CA LYS A 93 -3.04 7.71 -1.72
C LYS A 93 -3.83 8.94 -1.25
N LEU A 94 -4.84 9.32 -2.03
CA LEU A 94 -5.68 10.50 -1.84
C LEU A 94 -6.94 10.16 -1.03
N GLY A 95 -7.64 11.19 -0.57
CA GLY A 95 -8.87 11.04 0.22
C GLY A 95 -8.72 11.45 1.68
N TRP A 96 -7.50 11.86 2.07
CA TRP A 96 -7.22 12.47 3.37
C TRP A 96 -6.50 13.79 3.17
N LYS A 97 -7.01 14.84 3.76
CA LYS A 97 -6.54 16.21 3.65
C LYS A 97 -6.02 16.71 4.98
N ARG A 98 -4.83 17.32 4.98
CA ARG A 98 -4.25 18.01 6.12
C ARG A 98 -5.14 19.20 6.51
N VAL A 99 -5.46 19.31 7.79
CA VAL A 99 -6.18 20.41 8.40
C VAL A 99 -5.47 20.86 9.68
N PRO A 100 -5.77 22.07 10.24
CA PRO A 100 -5.20 22.48 11.53
C PRO A 100 -5.56 21.50 12.65
N LEU A 101 -4.58 21.16 13.51
CA LEU A 101 -4.84 20.41 14.73
C LEU A 101 -5.50 21.32 15.76
N THR A 102 -6.72 21.00 16.17
CA THR A 102 -7.51 21.78 17.13
C THR A 102 -7.73 21.03 18.44
N THR A 103 -7.22 19.82 18.57
CA THR A 103 -7.30 18.92 19.71
C THR A 103 -5.90 18.64 20.25
N GLU A 104 -5.80 18.01 21.42
CA GLU A 104 -4.51 17.64 22.03
C GLU A 104 -3.74 16.61 21.18
N GLU A 105 -4.46 15.72 20.52
CA GLU A 105 -3.91 14.71 19.61
C GLU A 105 -4.75 14.62 18.31
N PRO A 106 -4.22 14.05 17.21
CA PRO A 106 -4.97 13.85 15.97
C PRO A 106 -6.27 13.08 16.21
N THR A 107 -7.30 13.43 15.43
CA THR A 107 -8.63 12.80 15.56
C THR A 107 -8.72 11.46 14.82
N PHE A 108 -7.78 11.17 13.90
CA PHE A 108 -7.69 9.92 13.15
C PHE A 108 -6.62 9.00 13.77
N GLU A 109 -6.86 7.68 13.72
CA GLU A 109 -5.93 6.64 14.19
C GLU A 109 -5.23 7.00 15.53
N LYS A 110 -6.01 7.28 16.54
CA LYS A 110 -5.54 7.72 17.86
C LYS A 110 -4.43 6.84 18.41
N GLY A 111 -3.36 7.48 18.90
CA GLY A 111 -2.20 6.79 19.46
C GLY A 111 -1.26 6.13 18.46
N ALA A 112 -1.53 6.23 17.15
CA ALA A 112 -0.64 5.69 16.11
C ALA A 112 0.40 6.71 15.60
N TRP A 113 0.05 8.00 15.55
CA TRP A 113 0.88 9.07 15.01
C TRP A 113 1.42 9.99 16.09
N PHE A 114 2.70 10.32 16.05
CA PHE A 114 3.40 11.03 17.13
C PHE A 114 4.00 12.36 16.66
N GLY A 115 4.05 13.36 17.56
CA GLY A 115 4.64 14.67 17.30
C GLY A 115 3.95 15.43 16.16
N MET A 116 2.62 15.36 16.14
CA MET A 116 1.81 15.93 15.07
C MET A 116 1.53 17.42 15.32
N GLU A 117 1.67 18.24 14.28
CA GLU A 117 1.28 19.66 14.26
C GLU A 117 -0.05 19.89 13.52
N TYR A 118 -0.50 18.89 12.77
CA TYR A 118 -1.72 18.92 11.96
C TYR A 118 -2.58 17.71 12.22
N ASP A 119 -3.84 17.83 11.88
CA ASP A 119 -4.82 16.75 11.80
C ASP A 119 -5.10 16.38 10.33
N ALA A 120 -5.81 15.29 10.11
CA ALA A 120 -6.27 14.91 8.80
C ALA A 120 -7.77 14.56 8.82
N GLU A 121 -8.49 15.01 7.82
CA GLU A 121 -9.89 14.67 7.62
C GLU A 121 -10.13 13.94 6.31
N GLN A 122 -11.11 13.05 6.29
CA GLN A 122 -11.51 12.37 5.08
C GLN A 122 -12.17 13.33 4.09
N CYS A 123 -11.70 13.30 2.84
CA CYS A 123 -12.14 14.18 1.78
C CYS A 123 -12.28 13.38 0.47
N ILE A 124 -13.16 12.35 0.49
CA ILE A 124 -13.41 11.48 -0.65
C ILE A 124 -14.66 11.98 -1.38
N SER A 125 -14.45 12.68 -2.48
CA SER A 125 -15.43 13.15 -3.46
C SER A 125 -14.66 13.56 -4.71
N TYR A 126 -15.33 13.99 -5.77
CA TYR A 126 -14.66 14.53 -6.95
C TYR A 126 -13.76 15.72 -6.61
N GLU A 127 -14.29 16.74 -5.95
CA GLU A 127 -13.56 17.93 -5.53
C GLU A 127 -12.51 17.60 -4.47
N GLY A 128 -12.87 16.74 -3.49
CA GLY A 128 -11.98 16.34 -2.41
C GLY A 128 -10.72 15.63 -2.90
N ILE A 129 -10.83 14.78 -3.92
CA ILE A 129 -9.67 14.14 -4.54
C ILE A 129 -8.76 15.16 -5.23
N LEU A 130 -9.34 16.14 -5.94
CA LEU A 130 -8.55 17.21 -6.56
C LEU A 130 -7.85 18.09 -5.52
N GLU A 131 -8.53 18.41 -4.40
CA GLU A 131 -7.92 19.13 -3.28
C GLU A 131 -6.77 18.34 -2.66
N CYS A 132 -6.97 17.04 -2.38
CA CYS A 132 -5.92 16.15 -1.87
C CYS A 132 -4.73 16.04 -2.83
N TYR A 133 -4.98 15.95 -4.14
CA TYR A 133 -3.94 15.94 -5.16
C TYR A 133 -3.10 17.24 -5.15
N HIS A 134 -3.76 18.40 -5.12
CA HIS A 134 -3.07 19.66 -5.07
C HIS A 134 -2.28 19.86 -3.78
N GLN A 135 -2.89 19.58 -2.62
CA GLN A 135 -2.22 19.69 -1.34
C GLN A 135 -1.03 18.73 -1.23
N GLY A 136 -1.19 17.46 -1.65
CA GLY A 136 -0.10 16.49 -1.64
C GLY A 136 1.09 16.93 -2.48
N ASN A 137 0.84 17.50 -3.67
CA ASN A 137 1.89 18.03 -4.52
C ASN A 137 2.52 19.33 -3.99
N GLN A 138 1.79 20.13 -3.21
CA GLN A 138 2.37 21.27 -2.48
C GLN A 138 3.32 20.81 -1.36
N LEU A 139 2.95 19.77 -0.62
CA LEU A 139 3.77 19.18 0.42
C LEU A 139 5.05 18.53 -0.14
N LEU A 140 4.97 17.91 -1.31
CA LEU A 140 6.12 17.34 -2.03
C LEU A 140 7.06 18.40 -2.61
N GLY A 141 6.66 19.67 -2.68
CA GLY A 141 7.48 20.78 -3.18
C GLY A 141 7.78 20.66 -4.68
N ASP A 142 9.06 20.43 -5.02
CA ASP A 142 9.52 20.34 -6.42
C ASP A 142 9.12 19.02 -7.09
N TYR A 143 8.65 18.03 -6.32
CA TYR A 143 8.25 16.71 -6.80
C TYR A 143 6.74 16.61 -6.98
N LYS A 144 6.30 15.61 -7.76
CA LYS A 144 4.89 15.34 -8.01
C LYS A 144 4.60 13.86 -7.84
N ALA A 145 3.41 13.56 -7.32
CA ALA A 145 2.91 12.19 -7.33
C ALA A 145 2.42 11.82 -8.73
N GLN A 146 2.94 10.70 -9.25
CA GLN A 146 2.60 10.19 -10.58
C GLN A 146 1.65 8.99 -10.52
N LEU A 147 1.62 8.25 -9.41
CA LEU A 147 0.68 7.16 -9.15
C LEU A 147 -0.33 7.63 -8.11
N LEU A 148 -1.60 7.56 -8.46
CA LEU A 148 -2.67 8.07 -7.61
C LEU A 148 -3.68 6.99 -7.26
N SER A 149 -4.19 7.00 -6.03
CA SER A 149 -5.25 6.06 -5.62
C SER A 149 -6.18 6.70 -4.60
N VAL A 150 -7.36 6.09 -4.40
CA VAL A 150 -8.18 6.38 -3.22
C VAL A 150 -7.68 5.55 -2.05
N HIS A 151 -7.52 6.18 -0.88
CA HIS A 151 -7.04 5.57 0.36
C HIS A 151 -8.20 5.17 1.25
N ASP A 152 -8.25 3.89 1.62
CA ASP A 152 -9.21 3.32 2.56
C ASP A 152 -10.67 3.79 2.30
N PRO A 153 -11.22 3.59 1.08
CA PRO A 153 -12.60 3.98 0.79
C PRO A 153 -13.63 3.23 1.65
N ASP A 154 -13.25 2.08 2.21
CA ASP A 154 -14.01 1.32 3.21
C ASP A 154 -14.19 2.11 4.52
N GLU A 155 -13.15 2.77 5.03
CA GLU A 155 -13.26 3.60 6.24
C GLU A 155 -14.26 4.75 6.03
N TYR A 156 -14.22 5.40 4.85
CA TYR A 156 -15.17 6.45 4.50
C TYR A 156 -16.60 5.92 4.43
N LEU A 157 -16.79 4.76 3.80
CA LEU A 157 -18.10 4.13 3.65
C LEU A 157 -18.67 3.65 5.01
N ASN A 158 -17.80 3.08 5.86
CA ASN A 158 -18.19 2.54 7.17
C ASN A 158 -18.51 3.64 8.21
N ALA A 159 -18.04 4.88 8.00
CA ALA A 159 -18.40 6.03 8.82
C ALA A 159 -19.82 6.56 8.52
N ALA A 160 -20.59 5.93 7.63
CA ALA A 160 -21.95 6.33 7.32
C ALA A 160 -22.89 6.14 8.50
N THR A 161 -23.77 7.15 8.73
CA THR A 161 -24.71 7.19 9.85
C THR A 161 -26.11 6.68 9.50
N SER A 162 -26.37 6.43 8.21
CA SER A 162 -27.64 5.88 7.69
C SER A 162 -27.43 5.23 6.32
N GLU A 163 -28.39 4.42 5.84
CA GLU A 163 -28.35 3.84 4.50
C GLU A 163 -28.33 4.92 3.39
N ALA A 164 -29.03 6.03 3.58
CA ALA A 164 -29.00 7.15 2.64
C ALA A 164 -27.62 7.82 2.61
N ASP A 165 -26.97 8.03 3.78
CA ASP A 165 -25.61 8.52 3.87
C ASP A 165 -24.61 7.54 3.26
N LYS A 166 -24.77 6.25 3.51
CA LYS A 166 -23.95 5.19 2.90
C LYS A 166 -24.03 5.18 1.38
N ALA A 167 -25.25 5.32 0.84
CA ALA A 167 -25.43 5.42 -0.60
C ALA A 167 -24.77 6.66 -1.19
N LYS A 168 -24.89 7.81 -0.51
CA LYS A 168 -24.23 9.07 -0.90
C LYS A 168 -22.71 8.91 -0.87
N ARG A 169 -22.13 8.39 0.22
CA ARG A 169 -20.68 8.17 0.34
C ARG A 169 -20.15 7.22 -0.73
N TYR A 170 -20.92 6.21 -1.09
CA TYR A 170 -20.52 5.33 -2.19
C TYR A 170 -20.49 6.07 -3.53
N GLN A 171 -21.48 6.95 -3.78
CA GLN A 171 -21.45 7.81 -4.97
C GLN A 171 -20.26 8.77 -4.94
N ASP A 172 -19.95 9.36 -3.77
CA ASP A 172 -18.77 10.22 -3.59
C ASP A 172 -17.46 9.46 -3.95
N ILE A 173 -17.36 8.16 -3.59
CA ILE A 173 -16.21 7.31 -3.99
C ILE A 173 -16.17 7.12 -5.52
N LEU A 174 -17.29 6.85 -6.17
CA LEU A 174 -17.34 6.71 -7.63
C LEU A 174 -16.94 8.03 -8.32
N ASP A 175 -17.38 9.16 -7.79
CA ASP A 175 -17.02 10.49 -8.28
C ASP A 175 -15.54 10.81 -8.05
N ALA A 176 -14.95 10.33 -6.96
CA ALA A 176 -13.51 10.39 -6.72
C ALA A 176 -12.71 9.65 -7.80
N TYR A 177 -13.17 8.47 -8.24
CA TYR A 177 -12.54 7.75 -9.36
C TYR A 177 -12.72 8.45 -10.71
N ARG A 178 -13.80 9.19 -10.91
CA ARG A 178 -13.95 10.06 -12.09
C ARG A 178 -12.87 11.14 -12.10
N ALA A 179 -12.62 11.82 -10.98
CA ALA A 179 -11.54 12.80 -10.86
C ALA A 179 -10.15 12.17 -11.11
N LEU A 180 -9.89 10.97 -10.60
CA LEU A 180 -8.64 10.25 -10.87
C LEU A 180 -8.48 9.91 -12.36
N ALA A 181 -9.54 9.46 -13.03
CA ALA A 181 -9.51 9.16 -14.45
C ALA A 181 -9.17 10.42 -15.28
N GLU A 182 -9.75 11.58 -14.95
CA GLU A 182 -9.43 12.86 -15.61
C GLU A 182 -7.98 13.29 -15.36
N LEU A 183 -7.43 13.08 -14.14
CA LEU A 183 -6.01 13.33 -13.87
C LEU A 183 -5.11 12.45 -14.73
N ARG A 184 -5.46 11.16 -14.91
CA ARG A 184 -4.73 10.24 -15.79
C ARG A 184 -4.85 10.67 -17.26
N GLU A 185 -6.04 10.92 -17.75
CA GLU A 185 -6.30 11.34 -19.15
C GLU A 185 -5.60 12.65 -19.51
N SER A 186 -5.48 13.58 -18.55
CA SER A 186 -4.73 14.84 -18.72
C SER A 186 -3.21 14.67 -18.58
N GLY A 187 -2.69 13.46 -18.39
CA GLY A 187 -1.26 13.18 -18.22
C GLY A 187 -0.67 13.62 -16.88
N LYS A 188 -1.51 13.96 -15.90
CA LYS A 188 -1.07 14.34 -14.54
C LYS A 188 -0.83 13.12 -13.65
N ALA A 189 -1.32 11.97 -14.03
CA ALA A 189 -1.02 10.68 -13.41
C ALA A 189 -0.62 9.66 -14.48
N LEU A 190 0.32 8.78 -14.15
CA LEU A 190 0.73 7.64 -14.98
C LEU A 190 -0.17 6.43 -14.79
N GLY A 191 -0.81 6.32 -13.63
CA GLY A 191 -1.73 5.24 -13.31
C GLY A 191 -2.58 5.58 -12.10
N ILE A 192 -3.72 4.92 -12.00
CA ILE A 192 -4.67 5.07 -10.90
C ILE A 192 -5.01 3.73 -10.27
N GLY A 193 -5.23 3.73 -8.96
CA GLY A 193 -5.47 2.49 -8.23
C GLY A 193 -6.33 2.66 -6.99
N VAL A 194 -6.30 1.65 -6.15
CA VAL A 194 -6.91 1.64 -4.82
C VAL A 194 -5.94 1.06 -3.79
N GLY A 195 -5.92 1.62 -2.58
CA GLY A 195 -5.24 1.03 -1.43
C GLY A 195 -6.24 0.82 -0.31
N SER A 196 -6.48 -0.42 0.08
CA SER A 196 -7.45 -0.77 1.14
C SER A 196 -7.10 -2.09 1.81
N LYS A 197 -7.54 -2.25 3.07
CA LYS A 197 -7.54 -3.51 3.81
C LYS A 197 -8.79 -4.34 3.51
N ASP A 198 -9.90 -3.69 3.12
CA ASP A 198 -11.18 -4.35 2.87
C ASP A 198 -11.29 -4.78 1.40
N LEU A 199 -11.16 -6.10 1.19
CA LEU A 199 -11.34 -6.71 -0.12
C LEU A 199 -12.72 -6.41 -0.73
N LYS A 200 -13.78 -6.34 0.10
CA LYS A 200 -15.17 -6.21 -0.40
C LYS A 200 -15.41 -4.88 -1.11
N ILE A 201 -14.82 -3.79 -0.61
CA ILE A 201 -14.94 -2.49 -1.29
C ILE A 201 -14.20 -2.52 -2.63
N ILE A 202 -13.04 -3.16 -2.70
CA ILE A 202 -12.28 -3.28 -3.95
C ILE A 202 -13.07 -4.12 -4.97
N GLN A 203 -13.60 -5.27 -4.55
CA GLN A 203 -14.45 -6.14 -5.39
C GLN A 203 -15.68 -5.40 -5.89
N ARG A 204 -16.34 -4.61 -5.03
CA ARG A 204 -17.52 -3.83 -5.40
C ARG A 204 -17.19 -2.76 -6.43
N LEU A 205 -16.14 -1.97 -6.22
CA LEU A 205 -15.69 -0.94 -7.16
C LEU A 205 -15.33 -1.55 -8.52
N HIS A 206 -14.61 -2.67 -8.51
CA HIS A 206 -14.26 -3.43 -9.72
C HIS A 206 -15.53 -3.92 -10.44
N GLY A 207 -16.46 -4.52 -9.71
CA GLY A 207 -17.74 -5.01 -10.25
C GLY A 207 -18.62 -3.90 -10.83
N ASP A 208 -18.58 -2.70 -10.26
CA ASP A 208 -19.29 -1.51 -10.74
C ASP A 208 -18.53 -0.80 -11.89
N GLY A 209 -17.43 -1.39 -12.37
CA GLY A 209 -16.73 -0.97 -13.59
C GLY A 209 -15.66 0.11 -13.40
N VAL A 210 -15.25 0.40 -12.15
CA VAL A 210 -14.09 1.26 -11.89
C VAL A 210 -12.84 0.61 -12.47
N LYS A 211 -12.09 1.35 -13.27
CA LYS A 211 -10.87 0.85 -13.93
C LYS A 211 -9.65 1.18 -13.11
N PHE A 212 -8.98 0.16 -12.61
CA PHE A 212 -7.71 0.26 -11.90
C PHE A 212 -6.56 -0.13 -12.84
N ASP A 213 -5.45 0.60 -12.76
CA ASP A 213 -4.16 0.15 -13.31
C ASP A 213 -3.45 -0.75 -12.29
N TRP A 214 -3.73 -0.51 -10.99
CA TRP A 214 -3.18 -1.30 -9.90
C TRP A 214 -4.09 -1.35 -8.66
N VAL A 215 -3.92 -2.40 -7.87
CA VAL A 215 -4.59 -2.60 -6.57
C VAL A 215 -3.53 -2.87 -5.51
N MET A 216 -3.56 -2.11 -4.41
CA MET A 216 -2.74 -2.39 -3.23
C MET A 216 -3.59 -3.07 -2.16
N LEU A 217 -3.28 -4.34 -1.91
CA LEU A 217 -3.86 -5.13 -0.83
C LEU A 217 -3.03 -4.90 0.44
N ALA A 218 -3.63 -4.31 1.47
CA ALA A 218 -2.96 -4.04 2.74
C ALA A 218 -3.41 -5.05 3.80
N ASN A 219 -2.46 -5.80 4.38
CA ASN A 219 -2.72 -6.76 5.47
C ASN A 219 -3.71 -7.91 5.14
N SER A 220 -4.22 -7.96 3.91
CA SER A 220 -5.25 -8.92 3.49
C SER A 220 -4.65 -10.25 3.02
N PHE A 221 -3.38 -10.25 2.62
CA PHE A 221 -2.67 -11.44 2.13
C PHE A 221 -1.27 -11.50 2.74
N THR A 222 -1.14 -12.31 3.79
CA THR A 222 0.13 -12.55 4.51
C THR A 222 0.31 -14.04 4.74
N ILE A 223 1.52 -14.47 5.12
CA ILE A 223 1.77 -15.89 5.45
C ILE A 223 0.89 -16.38 6.60
N LEU A 224 0.49 -15.51 7.53
CA LEU A 224 -0.46 -15.80 8.61
C LEU A 224 -1.90 -15.84 8.11
N THR A 225 -2.28 -14.91 7.23
CA THR A 225 -3.66 -14.73 6.76
C THR A 225 -3.69 -14.72 5.24
N HIS A 226 -4.24 -15.77 4.62
CA HIS A 226 -4.32 -15.95 3.17
C HIS A 226 -5.61 -16.67 2.76
N PRO A 227 -6.79 -16.05 2.96
CA PRO A 227 -8.07 -16.67 2.66
C PRO A 227 -8.24 -16.92 1.15
N ALA A 228 -8.95 -18.00 0.79
CA ALA A 228 -9.17 -18.38 -0.60
C ALA A 228 -9.82 -17.26 -1.41
N GLU A 229 -10.76 -16.51 -0.82
CA GLU A 229 -11.44 -15.38 -1.47
C GLU A 229 -10.47 -14.30 -1.97
N VAL A 230 -9.42 -13.99 -1.20
CA VAL A 230 -8.38 -13.04 -1.63
C VAL A 230 -7.61 -13.60 -2.82
N MET A 231 -7.20 -14.88 -2.75
CA MET A 231 -6.47 -15.54 -3.83
C MET A 231 -7.29 -15.62 -5.12
N ASP A 232 -8.58 -15.93 -5.01
CA ASP A 232 -9.50 -15.98 -6.15
C ASP A 232 -9.64 -14.60 -6.81
N PHE A 233 -9.73 -13.55 -6.01
CA PHE A 233 -9.79 -12.19 -6.54
C PHE A 233 -8.46 -11.72 -7.15
N MET A 234 -7.33 -12.08 -6.54
CA MET A 234 -6.01 -11.83 -7.14
C MET A 234 -5.87 -12.49 -8.52
N ALA A 235 -6.43 -13.71 -8.68
CA ALA A 235 -6.45 -14.38 -9.98
C ALA A 235 -7.30 -13.64 -11.03
N ILE A 236 -8.43 -13.03 -10.62
CA ILE A 236 -9.25 -12.17 -11.49
C ILE A 236 -8.45 -10.94 -11.92
N LEU A 237 -7.84 -10.22 -10.96
CA LEU A 237 -7.04 -9.03 -11.24
C LEU A 237 -5.89 -9.36 -12.21
N HIS A 238 -5.19 -10.47 -11.99
CA HIS A 238 -4.12 -10.93 -12.88
C HIS A 238 -4.61 -11.25 -14.29
N ALA A 239 -5.78 -11.90 -14.42
CA ALA A 239 -6.36 -12.21 -15.72
C ALA A 239 -6.82 -10.96 -16.51
N GLU A 240 -7.03 -9.86 -15.82
CA GLU A 240 -7.40 -8.56 -16.41
C GLU A 240 -6.20 -7.60 -16.55
N ASP A 241 -4.97 -8.09 -16.39
CA ASP A 241 -3.73 -7.29 -16.44
C ASP A 241 -3.68 -6.14 -15.41
N ILE A 242 -4.41 -6.26 -14.29
CA ILE A 242 -4.36 -5.31 -13.18
C ILE A 242 -3.20 -5.67 -12.27
N THR A 243 -2.27 -4.74 -12.08
CA THR A 243 -1.09 -4.96 -11.24
C THR A 243 -1.48 -5.07 -9.76
N ILE A 244 -0.94 -6.06 -9.06
CA ILE A 244 -1.16 -6.22 -7.62
C ILE A 244 0.09 -5.79 -6.87
N ILE A 245 -0.10 -4.89 -5.89
CA ILE A 245 0.90 -4.51 -4.88
C ILE A 245 0.43 -5.10 -3.56
N ASN A 246 1.28 -5.87 -2.89
CA ASN A 246 0.97 -6.38 -1.56
C ASN A 246 1.70 -5.56 -0.50
N SER A 247 1.01 -5.19 0.57
CA SER A 247 1.57 -4.36 1.63
C SER A 247 1.21 -4.86 3.02
N ALA A 248 1.87 -4.33 4.05
CA ALA A 248 1.74 -4.75 5.44
C ALA A 248 1.98 -6.27 5.67
N VAL A 249 2.82 -6.88 4.84
CA VAL A 249 3.10 -8.33 4.81
C VAL A 249 3.70 -8.90 6.09
N PHE A 250 4.14 -8.03 7.00
CA PHE A 250 4.64 -8.38 8.33
C PHE A 250 3.60 -8.21 9.45
N ASN A 251 2.32 -7.94 9.12
CA ASN A 251 1.27 -7.63 10.09
C ASN A 251 1.71 -6.56 11.11
N ALA A 252 2.01 -5.34 10.62
CA ALA A 252 2.56 -4.23 11.41
C ALA A 252 3.89 -4.54 12.13
N GLY A 253 4.65 -5.52 11.61
CA GLY A 253 5.93 -5.98 12.18
C GLY A 253 5.80 -7.14 13.14
N PHE A 254 4.60 -7.60 13.49
CA PHE A 254 4.40 -8.71 14.41
C PHE A 254 5.14 -9.99 13.99
N LEU A 255 5.05 -10.37 12.73
CA LEU A 255 5.65 -11.61 12.22
C LEU A 255 7.19 -11.61 12.25
N VAL A 256 7.79 -10.44 12.37
CA VAL A 256 9.27 -10.27 12.46
C VAL A 256 9.72 -9.81 13.85
N GLY A 257 8.92 -10.10 14.88
CA GLY A 257 9.27 -9.86 16.29
C GLY A 257 8.79 -8.53 16.88
N GLY A 258 8.02 -7.74 16.13
CA GLY A 258 7.39 -6.52 16.63
C GLY A 258 6.25 -6.81 17.63
N LYS A 259 5.78 -5.74 18.26
CA LYS A 259 4.67 -5.76 19.23
C LYS A 259 3.33 -5.29 18.67
N TYR A 260 3.33 -4.73 17.45
CA TYR A 260 2.13 -4.24 16.81
C TYR A 260 1.56 -5.28 15.86
N PHE A 261 0.24 -5.45 15.89
CA PHE A 261 -0.54 -6.24 14.95
C PHE A 261 -1.73 -5.35 14.52
N ASP A 262 -1.82 -5.04 13.24
CA ASP A 262 -2.87 -4.20 12.65
C ASP A 262 -3.19 -2.92 13.47
N TYR A 263 -2.15 -2.11 13.75
CA TYR A 263 -2.17 -0.87 14.54
C TYR A 263 -2.36 -1.03 16.06
N GLU A 264 -2.64 -2.21 16.55
CA GLU A 264 -2.80 -2.49 17.98
C GLU A 264 -1.54 -3.08 18.60
N VAL A 265 -1.28 -2.75 19.87
CA VAL A 265 -0.25 -3.44 20.66
C VAL A 265 -0.84 -4.75 21.16
N VAL A 266 -0.25 -5.87 20.75
CA VAL A 266 -0.66 -7.22 21.19
C VAL A 266 0.31 -7.77 22.23
N THR A 267 -0.23 -8.56 23.16
CA THR A 267 0.52 -9.26 24.20
C THR A 267 0.14 -10.75 24.23
N LEU A 268 0.99 -11.58 24.84
CA LEU A 268 0.66 -13.00 25.02
C LEU A 268 -0.65 -13.22 25.79
N GLU A 269 -1.00 -12.28 26.68
CA GLU A 269 -2.24 -12.35 27.47
C GLU A 269 -3.47 -12.00 26.62
N SER A 270 -3.36 -10.99 25.74
CA SER A 270 -4.48 -10.53 24.92
C SER A 270 -4.71 -11.39 23.67
N HIS A 271 -3.66 -11.98 23.09
CA HIS A 271 -3.70 -12.73 21.82
C HIS A 271 -2.79 -13.95 21.85
N PRO A 272 -3.03 -14.92 22.75
CA PRO A 272 -2.15 -16.09 22.92
C PRO A 272 -1.98 -16.91 21.63
N GLU A 273 -3.02 -17.00 20.79
CA GLU A 273 -3.00 -17.73 19.53
C GLU A 273 -2.04 -17.12 18.47
N LEU A 274 -1.90 -15.80 18.44
CA LEU A 274 -0.95 -15.14 17.55
C LEU A 274 0.49 -15.43 17.96
N PHE A 275 0.74 -15.47 19.28
CA PHE A 275 2.07 -15.75 19.81
C PHE A 275 2.44 -17.23 19.64
N ASP A 276 1.51 -18.18 19.85
CA ASP A 276 1.70 -19.60 19.55
C ASP A 276 2.05 -19.82 18.08
N TRP A 277 1.26 -19.22 17.18
CA TRP A 277 1.54 -19.32 15.75
C TRP A 277 2.92 -18.77 15.40
N ARG A 278 3.28 -17.57 15.91
CA ARG A 278 4.57 -16.94 15.65
C ARG A 278 5.75 -17.76 16.20
N GLU A 279 5.61 -18.35 17.38
CA GLU A 279 6.65 -19.22 17.97
C GLU A 279 6.90 -20.44 17.08
N ARG A 280 5.86 -21.16 16.71
CA ARG A 280 5.94 -22.31 15.80
C ARG A 280 6.49 -21.94 14.42
N PHE A 281 6.12 -20.78 13.90
CA PHE A 281 6.68 -20.25 12.65
C PHE A 281 8.18 -19.97 12.77
N ASN A 282 8.62 -19.34 13.86
CA ASN A 282 10.03 -19.06 14.13
C ASN A 282 10.85 -20.34 14.29
N GLU A 283 10.30 -21.38 14.90
CA GLU A 283 10.93 -22.70 14.98
C GLU A 283 11.21 -23.27 13.59
N GLN A 284 10.24 -23.24 12.68
CA GLN A 284 10.43 -23.70 11.31
C GLN A 284 11.45 -22.84 10.56
N CYS A 285 11.40 -21.52 10.74
CA CYS A 285 12.39 -20.60 10.21
C CYS A 285 13.82 -20.97 10.64
N ALA A 286 14.01 -21.23 11.93
CA ALA A 286 15.33 -21.61 12.49
C ALA A 286 15.80 -22.96 11.96
N LEU A 287 14.94 -23.98 11.92
CA LEU A 287 15.25 -25.32 11.41
C LEU A 287 15.72 -25.32 9.95
N HIS A 288 15.11 -24.47 9.12
CA HIS A 288 15.41 -24.39 7.69
C HIS A 288 16.39 -23.27 7.33
N LYS A 289 16.89 -22.49 8.33
CA LYS A 289 17.79 -21.34 8.14
C LYS A 289 17.18 -20.24 7.21
N VAL A 290 15.87 -20.04 7.30
CA VAL A 290 15.12 -19.01 6.61
C VAL A 290 14.79 -17.91 7.61
N SER A 291 15.06 -16.65 7.30
CA SER A 291 14.62 -15.56 8.19
C SER A 291 13.09 -15.37 8.09
N PRO A 292 12.40 -15.01 9.19
CA PRO A 292 10.97 -14.70 9.14
C PRO A 292 10.61 -13.65 8.10
N ALA A 293 11.45 -12.62 7.94
CA ALA A 293 11.23 -11.56 6.95
C ALA A 293 11.30 -12.10 5.51
N LEU A 294 12.30 -12.95 5.21
CA LEU A 294 12.43 -13.61 3.90
C LEU A 294 11.20 -14.47 3.60
N ALA A 295 10.78 -15.30 4.56
CA ALA A 295 9.60 -16.15 4.39
C ALA A 295 8.33 -15.33 4.11
N CYS A 296 8.10 -14.26 4.87
CA CYS A 296 6.94 -13.37 4.65
C CYS A 296 6.97 -12.70 3.26
N CYS A 297 8.13 -12.19 2.83
CA CYS A 297 8.25 -11.51 1.53
C CYS A 297 8.09 -12.48 0.37
N GLN A 298 8.74 -13.64 0.41
CA GLN A 298 8.64 -14.64 -0.66
C GLN A 298 7.22 -15.21 -0.75
N PHE A 299 6.56 -15.46 0.40
CA PHE A 299 5.15 -15.84 0.41
C PHE A 299 4.28 -14.76 -0.25
N ALA A 300 4.46 -13.51 0.15
CA ALA A 300 3.62 -12.40 -0.30
C ALA A 300 3.78 -12.07 -1.80
N LEU A 301 4.92 -12.44 -2.41
CA LEU A 301 5.20 -12.29 -3.85
C LEU A 301 4.76 -13.51 -4.68
N SER A 302 4.43 -14.62 -4.05
CA SER A 302 4.23 -15.89 -4.77
C SER A 302 2.98 -15.97 -5.65
N PRO A 303 1.84 -15.28 -5.38
CA PRO A 303 0.68 -15.36 -6.26
C PRO A 303 0.94 -14.66 -7.60
N PRO A 304 0.44 -15.24 -8.71
CA PRO A 304 0.49 -14.57 -10.02
C PRO A 304 -0.14 -13.18 -9.97
N GLY A 305 0.46 -12.23 -10.67
CA GLY A 305 -0.01 -10.84 -10.72
C GLY A 305 0.53 -9.93 -9.61
N VAL A 306 1.13 -10.48 -8.53
CA VAL A 306 1.81 -9.65 -7.53
C VAL A 306 3.15 -9.19 -8.09
N ALA A 307 3.20 -7.90 -8.46
CA ALA A 307 4.40 -7.30 -9.04
C ALA A 307 5.36 -6.76 -7.98
N ALA A 308 4.84 -6.30 -6.85
CA ALA A 308 5.65 -5.61 -5.85
C ALA A 308 5.12 -5.78 -4.41
N LEU A 309 6.04 -5.59 -3.46
CA LEU A 309 5.72 -5.40 -2.04
C LEU A 309 5.97 -3.94 -1.65
N SER A 310 5.05 -3.34 -0.89
CA SER A 310 5.32 -2.06 -0.23
C SER A 310 5.82 -2.32 1.18
N LEU A 311 7.10 -2.03 1.42
CA LEU A 311 7.77 -2.23 2.72
C LEU A 311 8.17 -0.90 3.34
N ASN A 312 7.87 -0.74 4.62
CA ASN A 312 8.25 0.44 5.41
C ASN A 312 9.28 0.07 6.48
N THR A 313 10.17 1.01 6.81
CA THR A 313 11.08 0.89 7.95
C THR A 313 11.39 2.27 8.55
N SER A 314 11.56 2.32 9.88
CA SER A 314 12.11 3.47 10.60
C SER A 314 13.62 3.37 10.84
N LYS A 315 14.29 2.36 10.25
CA LYS A 315 15.71 2.04 10.45
C LYS A 315 16.42 2.06 9.10
N PRO A 316 17.30 3.05 8.83
CA PRO A 316 18.01 3.18 7.55
C PRO A 316 18.78 1.91 7.16
N GLU A 317 19.44 1.27 8.12
CA GLU A 317 20.24 0.05 7.93
C GLU A 317 19.43 -1.15 7.43
N ARG A 318 18.10 -1.14 7.58
CA ARG A 318 17.23 -2.21 7.09
C ARG A 318 16.80 -2.05 5.64
N VAL A 319 17.08 -0.92 5.01
CA VAL A 319 16.65 -0.71 3.61
C VAL A 319 17.34 -1.69 2.68
N ALA A 320 18.66 -1.85 2.82
CA ALA A 320 19.42 -2.82 2.02
C ALA A 320 18.89 -4.26 2.20
N ASP A 321 18.69 -4.66 3.46
CA ASP A 321 18.16 -5.98 3.79
C ASP A 321 16.77 -6.19 3.15
N ASN A 322 15.87 -5.23 3.27
CA ASN A 322 14.53 -5.29 2.68
C ASN A 322 14.57 -5.46 1.14
N VAL A 323 15.49 -4.76 0.47
CA VAL A 323 15.67 -4.90 -0.99
C VAL A 323 16.23 -6.28 -1.34
N ALA A 324 17.08 -6.87 -0.50
CA ALA A 324 17.64 -8.20 -0.71
C ALA A 324 16.60 -9.33 -0.56
N LEU A 325 15.59 -9.17 0.32
CA LEU A 325 14.59 -10.22 0.62
C LEU A 325 13.84 -10.78 -0.60
N VAL A 326 13.73 -10.02 -1.68
CA VAL A 326 13.00 -10.47 -2.88
C VAL A 326 13.86 -11.27 -3.86
N ASN A 327 15.16 -11.35 -3.62
CA ASN A 327 16.11 -12.03 -4.51
C ASN A 327 16.56 -13.39 -3.96
N ASP A 328 16.44 -13.62 -2.67
CA ASP A 328 16.90 -14.85 -2.04
C ASP A 328 15.83 -15.95 -2.12
N PRO A 329 16.19 -17.15 -2.59
CA PRO A 329 15.24 -18.25 -2.67
C PRO A 329 14.96 -18.85 -1.28
N VAL A 330 13.72 -19.32 -1.10
CA VAL A 330 13.34 -20.11 0.08
C VAL A 330 13.28 -21.59 -0.33
N PRO A 331 13.89 -22.53 0.43
CA PRO A 331 13.87 -23.95 0.08
C PRO A 331 12.45 -24.54 0.07
N ALA A 332 12.14 -25.39 -0.93
CA ALA A 332 10.83 -26.04 -1.02
C ALA A 332 10.49 -26.85 0.26
N SER A 333 11.50 -27.45 0.90
CA SER A 333 11.32 -28.18 2.17
C SER A 333 10.78 -27.32 3.32
N PHE A 334 11.06 -26.02 3.30
CA PHE A 334 10.49 -25.07 4.28
C PHE A 334 8.97 -24.92 4.10
N TRP A 335 8.52 -24.75 2.86
CA TRP A 335 7.09 -24.61 2.56
C TRP A 335 6.31 -25.89 2.89
N GLU A 336 6.89 -27.05 2.59
CA GLU A 336 6.32 -28.34 2.98
C GLU A 336 6.24 -28.50 4.50
N ALA A 337 7.26 -28.06 5.23
CA ALA A 337 7.25 -28.09 6.69
C ALA A 337 6.16 -27.18 7.27
N LEU A 338 5.96 -25.97 6.71
CA LEU A 338 4.87 -25.07 7.13
C LEU A 338 3.49 -25.71 6.90
N LYS A 339 3.28 -26.38 5.76
CA LYS A 339 2.03 -27.09 5.47
C LYS A 339 1.81 -28.26 6.44
N ALA A 340 2.84 -29.07 6.67
CA ALA A 340 2.78 -30.21 7.60
C ALA A 340 2.46 -29.77 9.05
N ASN A 341 2.97 -28.60 9.46
CA ASN A 341 2.73 -28.03 10.79
C ASN A 341 1.47 -27.14 10.85
N LYS A 342 0.65 -27.08 9.80
CA LYS A 342 -0.59 -26.27 9.71
C LYS A 342 -0.35 -24.77 9.92
N LEU A 343 0.83 -24.28 9.57
CA LEU A 343 1.20 -22.86 9.54
C LEU A 343 0.91 -22.24 8.18
N LEU A 344 0.79 -23.07 7.14
CA LEU A 344 0.37 -22.71 5.79
C LEU A 344 -0.74 -23.67 5.34
N SER A 345 -1.72 -23.18 4.59
CA SER A 345 -2.77 -24.03 4.02
C SER A 345 -2.16 -25.13 3.15
N ALA A 346 -2.59 -26.38 3.37
CA ALA A 346 -2.16 -27.52 2.54
C ALA A 346 -2.55 -27.35 1.06
N SER A 347 -3.60 -26.60 0.77
CA SER A 347 -4.08 -26.30 -0.58
C SER A 347 -3.32 -25.15 -1.26
N TYR A 348 -2.42 -24.45 -0.56
CA TYR A 348 -1.65 -23.35 -1.14
C TYR A 348 -0.69 -23.83 -2.22
N LYS A 349 -0.82 -23.29 -3.45
CA LYS A 349 -0.20 -23.85 -4.66
C LYS A 349 1.01 -23.09 -5.18
N PHE A 350 1.23 -21.85 -4.70
CA PHE A 350 2.19 -20.94 -5.32
C PHE A 350 3.60 -21.01 -4.69
N GLN A 351 3.91 -22.06 -3.94
CA GLN A 351 5.22 -22.29 -3.31
C GLN A 351 5.87 -23.56 -3.81
#